data_4b00a4ea2acbe57c1ec0213220a4cb3a
#
_entry.id   4b00a4ea2acbe57c1ec0213220a4cb3a
#
_cell.length_a   1.000
_cell.length_b   1.000
_cell.length_c   1.000
_cell.angle_alpha   90.00
_cell.angle_beta   90.00
_cell.angle_gamma   90.00
#
_symmetry.space_group_name_H-M   'P 1'
#
loop_
_entity.id
_entity.type
_entity.pdbx_description
1 polymer ?
#
loop_
_entity_poly.entity_id
_entity_poly.type
_entity_poly.pdbx_seq_one_letter_code
_entity_poly.pdbx_strand_id
1 'polypeptide(L)'
;IAYTPGATTAHTTAAEAMTEGAGVCQDHAQVLIACAHLIDLPARYVTGYLHATEDGSPHEASHAWAEIHIDGLGWVGFDAANECCPNEHYIRLGSGLDAQDAAPIRGLILGGAEEELDVSVQVVPQGQWQQQ
;
A
#
# COMPACT_ATOMS: atom_id res chain seq x y z
N ILE A 1 -8.79 -12.12 -5.36
CA ILE A 1 -9.31 -10.99 -6.14
C ILE A 1 -8.38 -10.68 -7.30
N ALA A 2 -8.93 -10.27 -8.44
CA ALA A 2 -8.15 -9.91 -9.62
C ALA A 2 -7.65 -8.45 -9.50
N TYR A 3 -6.41 -8.19 -9.93
CA TYR A 3 -5.91 -6.82 -9.98
C TYR A 3 -6.59 -6.05 -11.12
N THR A 4 -7.42 -5.08 -10.76
CA THR A 4 -8.27 -4.35 -11.71
C THR A 4 -8.32 -2.87 -11.36
N PRO A 5 -7.50 -2.02 -12.00
CA PRO A 5 -7.55 -0.57 -11.79
C PRO A 5 -8.93 0.00 -12.08
N GLY A 6 -9.40 0.89 -11.20
CA GLY A 6 -10.70 1.56 -11.34
C GLY A 6 -11.93 0.73 -10.91
N ALA A 7 -11.74 -0.52 -10.47
CA ALA A 7 -12.86 -1.34 -9.97
C ALA A 7 -13.34 -0.90 -8.57
N THR A 8 -12.45 -0.33 -7.77
CA THR A 8 -12.70 0.06 -6.38
C THR A 8 -12.39 1.52 -6.14
N THR A 9 -12.79 2.02 -4.96
CA THR A 9 -12.54 3.39 -4.50
C THR A 9 -11.77 3.37 -3.18
N ALA A 10 -11.29 4.52 -2.73
CA ALA A 10 -10.61 4.67 -1.44
C ALA A 10 -11.47 4.26 -0.22
N HIS A 11 -12.77 4.08 -0.39
CA HIS A 11 -13.71 3.70 0.65
C HIS A 11 -14.17 2.24 0.56
N THR A 12 -13.72 1.49 -0.46
CA THR A 12 -14.07 0.09 -0.64
C THR A 12 -13.50 -0.74 0.50
N THR A 13 -14.35 -1.52 1.14
CA THR A 13 -13.96 -2.41 2.23
C THR A 13 -13.40 -3.74 1.71
N ALA A 14 -12.67 -4.48 2.56
CA ALA A 14 -12.18 -5.80 2.21
C ALA A 14 -13.31 -6.77 1.82
N ALA A 15 -14.46 -6.69 2.48
CA ALA A 15 -15.62 -7.52 2.19
C ALA A 15 -16.23 -7.21 0.82
N GLU A 16 -16.32 -5.94 0.45
CA GLU A 16 -16.83 -5.51 -0.86
C GLU A 16 -15.87 -5.95 -1.96
N ALA A 17 -14.54 -5.70 -1.80
CA ALA A 17 -13.53 -6.15 -2.76
C ALA A 17 -13.56 -7.68 -2.97
N MET A 18 -13.75 -8.45 -1.90
CA MET A 18 -13.91 -9.91 -1.97
C MET A 18 -15.19 -10.30 -2.73
N THR A 19 -16.29 -9.59 -2.52
CA THR A 19 -17.58 -9.87 -3.19
C THR A 19 -17.49 -9.57 -4.68
N GLU A 20 -16.84 -8.47 -5.05
CA GLU A 20 -16.62 -8.08 -6.44
C GLU A 20 -15.57 -8.94 -7.14
N GLY A 21 -14.65 -9.52 -6.37
CA GLY A 21 -13.54 -10.33 -6.90
C GLY A 21 -12.48 -9.51 -7.64
N ALA A 22 -12.48 -8.19 -7.45
CA ALA A 22 -11.59 -7.27 -8.16
C ALA A 22 -11.13 -6.13 -7.25
N GLY A 23 -9.94 -5.57 -7.50
CA GLY A 23 -9.40 -4.45 -6.72
C GLY A 23 -7.98 -4.10 -7.13
N VAL A 24 -7.37 -3.17 -6.38
CA VAL A 24 -5.99 -2.72 -6.56
C VAL A 24 -5.14 -3.08 -5.34
N CYS A 25 -3.90 -2.62 -5.26
CA CYS A 25 -2.99 -2.98 -4.17
C CYS A 25 -3.56 -2.71 -2.76
N GLN A 26 -4.32 -1.63 -2.58
CA GLN A 26 -4.97 -1.30 -1.32
C GLN A 26 -5.99 -2.37 -0.90
N ASP A 27 -6.79 -2.85 -1.85
CA ASP A 27 -7.81 -3.87 -1.60
C ASP A 27 -7.16 -5.22 -1.28
N HIS A 28 -6.14 -5.61 -2.03
CA HIS A 28 -5.37 -6.82 -1.77
C HIS A 28 -4.75 -6.80 -0.37
N ALA A 29 -4.16 -5.67 0.04
CA ALA A 29 -3.60 -5.51 1.37
C ALA A 29 -4.66 -5.62 2.47
N GLN A 30 -5.81 -4.95 2.32
CA GLN A 30 -6.90 -4.99 3.30
C GLN A 30 -7.51 -6.39 3.41
N VAL A 31 -7.70 -7.09 2.30
CA VAL A 31 -8.21 -8.48 2.31
C VAL A 31 -7.23 -9.40 3.01
N LEU A 32 -5.93 -9.29 2.74
CA LEU A 32 -4.92 -10.10 3.41
C LEU A 32 -4.88 -9.84 4.92
N ILE A 33 -4.98 -8.56 5.34
CA ILE A 33 -5.06 -8.19 6.76
C ILE A 33 -6.30 -8.80 7.43
N ALA A 34 -7.46 -8.72 6.78
CA ALA A 34 -8.69 -9.32 7.28
C ALA A 34 -8.55 -10.84 7.43
N CYS A 35 -7.93 -11.52 6.46
CA CYS A 35 -7.66 -12.96 6.54
C CYS A 35 -6.69 -13.29 7.70
N ALA A 36 -5.64 -12.49 7.89
CA ALA A 36 -4.69 -12.69 9.01
C ALA A 36 -5.40 -12.56 10.37
N HIS A 37 -6.25 -11.56 10.54
CA HIS A 37 -7.03 -11.38 11.77
C HIS A 37 -8.01 -12.52 12.04
N LEU A 38 -8.58 -13.15 11.01
CA LEU A 38 -9.46 -14.33 11.18
C LEU A 38 -8.75 -15.56 11.75
N ILE A 39 -7.43 -15.61 11.65
CA ILE A 39 -6.60 -16.67 12.24
C ILE A 39 -5.71 -16.15 13.37
N ASP A 40 -6.14 -15.08 14.03
CA ASP A 40 -5.50 -14.46 15.19
C ASP A 40 -4.04 -14.00 14.96
N LEU A 41 -3.65 -13.70 13.73
CA LEU A 41 -2.35 -13.09 13.43
C LEU A 41 -2.46 -11.55 13.44
N PRO A 42 -1.63 -10.85 14.24
CA PRO A 42 -1.54 -9.41 14.18
C PRO A 42 -1.08 -8.96 12.79
N ALA A 43 -1.81 -8.04 12.19
CA ALA A 43 -1.50 -7.52 10.88
C ALA A 43 -1.72 -6.01 10.82
N ARG A 44 -0.99 -5.32 9.94
CA ARG A 44 -1.11 -3.88 9.72
C ARG A 44 -0.97 -3.52 8.26
N TYR A 45 -1.57 -2.42 7.88
CA TYR A 45 -1.48 -1.83 6.56
C TYR A 45 -0.18 -1.03 6.43
N VAL A 46 0.47 -1.11 5.28
CA VAL A 46 1.66 -0.33 4.95
C VAL A 46 1.42 0.43 3.66
N THR A 47 1.77 1.70 3.67
CA THR A 47 1.83 2.55 2.48
C THR A 47 3.27 2.87 2.12
N GLY A 48 3.53 2.97 0.82
CA GLY A 48 4.85 3.27 0.32
C GLY A 48 4.88 3.44 -1.19
N TYR A 49 6.05 3.21 -1.76
CA TYR A 49 6.31 3.30 -3.20
C TYR A 49 7.14 2.12 -3.68
N LEU A 50 6.99 1.80 -4.97
CA LEU A 50 7.91 0.91 -5.68
C LEU A 50 8.92 1.75 -6.47
N HIS A 51 10.20 1.38 -6.40
CA HIS A 51 11.25 2.02 -7.18
C HIS A 51 11.12 1.73 -8.67
N ALA A 52 10.78 0.48 -9.01
CA ALA A 52 10.60 0.04 -10.38
C ALA A 52 9.66 -1.17 -10.43
N THR A 53 9.05 -1.38 -11.59
CA THR A 53 8.35 -2.62 -11.93
C THR A 53 9.34 -3.72 -12.33
N GLU A 54 8.89 -4.97 -12.48
CA GLU A 54 9.76 -6.09 -12.85
C GLU A 54 10.53 -5.87 -14.16
N ASP A 55 9.99 -5.08 -15.09
CA ASP A 55 10.64 -4.70 -16.35
C ASP A 55 11.61 -3.51 -16.22
N GLY A 56 11.79 -2.99 -15.00
CA GLY A 56 12.66 -1.87 -14.69
C GLY A 56 12.07 -0.49 -15.00
N SER A 57 10.81 -0.40 -15.41
CA SER A 57 10.15 0.88 -15.62
C SER A 57 9.81 1.56 -14.28
N PRO A 58 9.92 2.91 -14.17
CA PRO A 58 9.56 3.63 -12.95
C PRO A 58 8.10 3.42 -12.59
N HIS A 59 7.83 3.13 -11.33
CA HIS A 59 6.47 3.06 -10.80
C HIS A 59 6.10 4.42 -10.20
N GLU A 60 5.19 5.13 -10.86
CA GLU A 60 4.82 6.52 -10.48
C GLU A 60 3.69 6.60 -9.44
N ALA A 61 3.03 5.48 -9.14
CA ALA A 61 1.92 5.45 -8.20
C ALA A 61 2.34 4.98 -6.81
N SER A 62 1.62 5.44 -5.80
CA SER A 62 1.72 4.88 -4.45
C SER A 62 1.36 3.40 -4.45
N HIS A 63 1.96 2.64 -3.55
CA HIS A 63 1.74 1.22 -3.40
C HIS A 63 1.37 0.88 -1.96
N ALA A 64 0.70 -0.26 -1.79
CA ALA A 64 0.28 -0.73 -0.48
C ALA A 64 0.49 -2.24 -0.35
N TRP A 65 0.83 -2.66 0.88
CA TRP A 65 0.97 -4.07 1.23
C TRP A 65 0.61 -4.31 2.70
N ALA A 66 0.59 -5.55 3.13
CA ALA A 66 0.39 -5.91 4.52
C ALA A 66 1.72 -6.27 5.20
N GLU A 67 1.83 -5.98 6.48
CA GLU A 67 2.81 -6.61 7.36
C GLU A 67 2.05 -7.46 8.39
N ILE A 68 2.49 -8.71 8.56
CA ILE A 68 1.90 -9.67 9.48
C ILE A 68 2.96 -10.07 10.51
N HIS A 69 2.59 -10.09 11.79
CA HIS A 69 3.50 -10.55 12.84
C HIS A 69 3.55 -12.07 12.89
N ILE A 70 4.72 -12.61 12.64
CA ILE A 70 4.97 -14.05 12.67
C ILE A 70 5.84 -14.37 13.89
N ASP A 71 5.43 -15.34 14.69
CA ASP A 71 6.17 -15.77 15.87
C ASP A 71 7.59 -16.22 15.49
N GLY A 72 8.57 -15.67 16.18
CA GLY A 72 9.99 -15.93 15.93
C GLY A 72 10.62 -15.12 14.79
N LEU A 73 9.83 -14.45 13.95
CA LEU A 73 10.33 -13.61 12.86
C LEU A 73 10.00 -12.11 13.06
N GLY A 74 8.95 -11.79 13.83
CA GLY A 74 8.46 -10.44 13.97
C GLY A 74 7.57 -10.02 12.80
N TRP A 75 7.60 -8.74 12.44
CA TRP A 75 6.80 -8.18 11.36
C TRP A 75 7.40 -8.53 9.99
N VAL A 76 6.65 -9.27 9.19
CA VAL A 76 7.02 -9.69 7.84
C VAL A 76 6.09 -9.06 6.83
N GLY A 77 6.63 -8.45 5.78
CA GLY A 77 5.86 -7.86 4.69
C GLY A 77 5.36 -8.90 3.69
N PHE A 78 4.12 -8.71 3.22
CA PHE A 78 3.48 -9.51 2.18
C PHE A 78 2.75 -8.60 1.22
N ASP A 79 3.16 -8.59 -0.02
CA ASP A 79 2.48 -7.89 -1.11
C ASP A 79 1.62 -8.89 -1.90
N ALA A 80 0.34 -8.93 -1.54
CA ALA A 80 -0.60 -9.85 -2.19
C ALA A 80 -0.92 -9.45 -3.64
N ALA A 81 -0.77 -8.18 -4.00
CA ALA A 81 -1.00 -7.71 -5.37
C ALA A 81 0.09 -8.19 -6.33
N ASN A 82 1.34 -8.25 -5.85
CA ASN A 82 2.51 -8.72 -6.62
C ASN A 82 2.93 -10.16 -6.26
N GLU A 83 2.19 -10.82 -5.36
CA GLU A 83 2.42 -12.21 -4.94
C GLU A 83 3.86 -12.46 -4.42
N CYS A 84 4.41 -11.48 -3.69
CA CYS A 84 5.78 -11.55 -3.18
C CYS A 84 5.94 -10.94 -1.78
N CYS A 85 7.10 -11.16 -1.18
CA CYS A 85 7.54 -10.37 -0.04
C CYS A 85 8.28 -9.12 -0.53
N PRO A 86 8.04 -7.94 0.06
CA PRO A 86 8.78 -6.73 -0.23
C PRO A 86 10.30 -6.92 -0.14
N ASN A 87 11.00 -6.36 -1.11
CA ASN A 87 12.45 -6.39 -1.24
C ASN A 87 13.03 -4.97 -1.31
N GLU A 88 14.25 -4.81 -1.79
CA GLU A 88 14.96 -3.52 -1.89
C GLU A 88 14.31 -2.50 -2.84
N HIS A 89 13.35 -2.91 -3.66
CA HIS A 89 12.59 -2.00 -4.54
C HIS A 89 11.39 -1.34 -3.83
N TYR A 90 11.09 -1.76 -2.60
CA TYR A 90 9.98 -1.24 -1.81
C TYR A 90 10.45 -0.14 -0.87
N ILE A 91 9.79 1.01 -0.94
CA ILE A 91 10.04 2.14 -0.05
C ILE A 91 8.86 2.27 0.90
N ARG A 92 9.07 1.90 2.16
CA ARG A 92 8.08 1.99 3.23
C ARG A 92 8.00 3.40 3.78
N LEU A 93 6.83 4.03 3.74
CA LEU A 93 6.59 5.36 4.31
C LEU A 93 5.92 5.30 5.67
N GLY A 94 4.84 4.56 5.79
CA GLY A 94 4.05 4.51 7.02
C GLY A 94 3.28 3.22 7.17
N SER A 95 2.77 3.00 8.37
CA SER A 95 1.88 1.88 8.66
C SER A 95 0.76 2.30 9.59
N GLY A 96 -0.35 1.60 9.53
CA GLY A 96 -1.53 1.85 10.34
C GLY A 96 -2.49 0.68 10.32
N LEU A 97 -3.65 0.87 10.91
CA LEU A 97 -4.71 -0.15 10.92
C LEU A 97 -5.34 -0.32 9.55
N ASP A 98 -5.41 0.77 8.77
CA ASP A 98 -5.97 0.82 7.43
C ASP A 98 -5.25 1.88 6.57
N ALA A 99 -5.74 2.10 5.36
CA ALA A 99 -5.19 3.07 4.41
C ALA A 99 -5.24 4.51 4.94
N GLN A 100 -6.28 4.89 5.67
CA GLN A 100 -6.43 6.24 6.23
C GLN A 100 -5.44 6.45 7.39
N ASP A 101 -5.31 5.43 8.25
CA ASP A 101 -4.38 5.48 9.38
C ASP A 101 -2.91 5.46 8.94
N ALA A 102 -2.60 4.77 7.85
CA ALA A 102 -1.25 4.72 7.26
C ALA A 102 -0.93 5.89 6.32
N ALA A 103 -1.87 6.80 6.05
CA ALA A 103 -1.67 7.90 5.11
C ALA A 103 -0.50 8.80 5.54
N PRO A 104 0.48 9.08 4.65
CA PRO A 104 1.65 9.88 4.98
C PRO A 104 1.32 11.36 5.16
N ILE A 105 0.21 11.81 4.57
CA ILE A 105 -0.28 13.18 4.66
C ILE A 105 -1.71 13.13 5.18
N ARG A 106 -1.97 13.86 6.27
CA ARG A 106 -3.30 14.05 6.84
C ARG A 106 -3.56 15.52 7.03
N GLY A 107 -4.70 15.98 6.57
CA GLY A 107 -5.15 17.37 6.74
C GLY A 107 -6.53 17.43 7.37
N LEU A 108 -6.84 18.54 8.00
CA LEU A 108 -8.17 18.91 8.45
C LEU A 108 -8.50 20.29 7.88
N ILE A 109 -9.54 20.38 7.07
CA ILE A 109 -10.04 21.65 6.57
C ILE A 109 -11.24 22.09 7.41
N LEU A 110 -11.14 23.29 7.98
CA LEU A 110 -12.25 23.95 8.65
C LEU A 110 -12.82 24.99 7.67
N GLY A 111 -14.03 24.74 7.13
CA GLY A 111 -14.71 25.76 6.35
C GLY A 111 -15.19 25.38 4.94
N GLY A 112 -15.40 24.14 4.61
CA GLY A 112 -16.20 23.72 3.45
C GLY A 112 -15.68 24.11 2.06
N ALA A 113 -14.37 24.35 1.90
CA ALA A 113 -13.72 24.45 0.59
C ALA A 113 -13.41 23.05 0.02
N GLU A 114 -13.51 22.89 -1.29
CA GLU A 114 -13.00 21.68 -1.94
C GLU A 114 -11.46 21.63 -1.81
N GLU A 115 -10.93 20.49 -1.39
CA GLU A 115 -9.49 20.24 -1.31
C GLU A 115 -9.05 19.48 -2.56
N GLU A 116 -8.06 20.01 -3.25
CA GLU A 116 -7.36 19.32 -4.32
C GLU A 116 -5.95 19.00 -3.83
N LEU A 117 -5.61 17.71 -3.75
CA LEU A 117 -4.29 17.23 -3.38
C LEU A 117 -3.59 16.68 -4.61
N ASP A 118 -2.54 17.36 -5.05
CA ASP A 118 -1.62 16.84 -6.07
C ASP A 118 -0.32 16.35 -5.41
N VAL A 119 0.04 15.11 -5.68
CA VAL A 119 1.24 14.48 -5.12
C VAL A 119 2.13 14.00 -6.25
N SER A 120 3.33 14.56 -6.34
CA SER A 120 4.39 14.10 -7.24
C SER A 120 5.51 13.45 -6.45
N VAL A 121 5.88 12.23 -6.83
CA VAL A 121 6.94 11.47 -6.15
C VAL A 121 7.95 10.99 -7.18
N GLN A 122 9.23 11.21 -6.89
CA GLN A 122 10.33 10.68 -7.67
C GLN A 122 11.21 9.80 -6.78
N VAL A 123 11.41 8.55 -7.20
CA VAL A 123 12.34 7.61 -6.55
C VAL A 123 13.57 7.50 -7.41
N VAL A 124 14.73 7.85 -6.84
CA VAL A 124 16.02 7.79 -7.53
C VAL A 124 17.04 6.97 -6.74
N PRO A 125 17.93 6.21 -7.42
CA PRO A 125 19.01 5.51 -6.75
C PRO A 125 20.00 6.48 -6.09
N GLN A 126 20.51 6.11 -4.92
CA GLN A 126 21.37 6.96 -4.08
C GLN A 126 22.65 7.49 -4.78
N GLY A 127 23.10 6.88 -5.87
CA GLY A 127 24.31 7.30 -6.60
C GLY A 127 24.12 8.48 -7.56
N GLN A 128 22.90 8.92 -7.83
CA GLN A 128 22.65 9.97 -8.83
C GLN A 128 22.73 11.40 -8.29
N TRP A 129 22.80 11.60 -6.98
CA TRP A 129 22.90 12.93 -6.36
C TRP A 129 24.31 13.55 -6.36
N GLN A 130 25.34 12.80 -6.75
CA GLN A 130 26.74 13.27 -6.71
C GLN A 130 27.21 13.94 -8.02
N GLN A 131 26.33 14.13 -9.00
CA GLN A 131 26.69 14.70 -10.32
C GLN A 131 26.01 16.04 -10.65
N GLN A 132 25.52 16.75 -9.64
CA GLN A 132 25.04 18.12 -9.85
C GLN A 132 25.82 19.14 -9.04
#